data_e1ffa03ec159731238a634c0ebf2f191
#
_entry.id   e1ffa03ec159731238a634c0ebf2f191
#
_cell.length_a   1.000
_cell.length_b   1.000
_cell.length_c   1.000
_cell.angle_alpha   90.00
_cell.angle_beta   90.00
_cell.angle_gamma   90.00
#
_symmetry.space_group_name_H-M   'P 1'
#
loop_
_entity.id
_entity.type
_entity.pdbx_description
1 polymer ?
#
loop_
_entity_poly.entity_id
_entity_poly.type
_entity_poly.pdbx_seq_one_letter_code
_entity_poly.pdbx_strand_id
1 'polypeptide(L)'
;MFFDVTYTDPAQVPHLLAHAITLAPPDGGGPGAPGLTNPVPVGCKKPAVLRPPLVGHGWLAAAGCCTPLGYHWEEAIVPINGALQGSEQFAVDYLQIGPNNTCCNGPITALTSWWGYNTPVLAAAPGVAVTVEDGRPDQQPVGTVSPGDDGPGNRVVEDIGSGRYVGYAHLKPGSIPAWVRPGARLRPGDLIGRVGNSGNTQAPHLHFQVMDAPSFFDATGLPFVFEAQLLEGRVSEAEAEGSLQGVALPIDRTGAGVRRGQMPARNGVFGYNLSLSQ
;
A
#
# COMPACT_ATOMS: atom_id res chain seq x y z
N MET A 1 7.51 19.15 -4.47
CA MET A 1 6.69 19.29 -5.69
C MET A 1 6.83 17.98 -6.45
N PHE A 2 5.73 17.30 -6.71
CA PHE A 2 5.70 16.03 -7.44
C PHE A 2 5.06 16.27 -8.80
N PHE A 3 5.56 15.57 -9.80
CA PHE A 3 5.02 15.62 -11.15
C PHE A 3 4.68 14.19 -11.56
N ASP A 4 3.48 14.00 -12.03
CA ASP A 4 3.06 12.75 -12.66
C ASP A 4 3.03 12.94 -14.18
N VAL A 5 3.74 12.08 -14.89
CA VAL A 5 3.78 12.09 -16.35
C VAL A 5 3.37 10.72 -16.84
N THR A 6 2.17 10.67 -17.43
CA THR A 6 1.61 9.42 -17.95
C THR A 6 1.91 9.28 -19.44
N TYR A 7 2.51 8.16 -19.81
CA TYR A 7 2.73 7.75 -21.19
C TYR A 7 1.74 6.64 -21.57
N THR A 8 0.96 6.86 -22.60
CA THR A 8 0.01 5.84 -23.10
C THR A 8 0.71 4.76 -23.94
N ASP A 9 1.88 5.08 -24.49
CA ASP A 9 2.71 4.17 -25.26
C ASP A 9 4.05 3.96 -24.53
N PRO A 10 4.39 2.73 -24.10
CA PRO A 10 5.65 2.43 -23.46
C PRO A 10 6.90 2.78 -24.29
N ALA A 11 6.78 2.81 -25.62
CA ALA A 11 7.88 3.18 -26.52
C ALA A 11 8.23 4.67 -26.47
N GLN A 12 7.31 5.50 -25.95
CA GLN A 12 7.50 6.94 -25.79
C GLN A 12 8.09 7.35 -24.45
N VAL A 13 8.29 6.40 -23.53
CA VAL A 13 8.91 6.67 -22.23
C VAL A 13 10.38 7.07 -22.46
N PRO A 14 10.80 8.29 -22.08
CA PRO A 14 12.17 8.72 -22.32
C PRO A 14 13.14 7.99 -21.37
N HIS A 15 14.40 7.88 -21.77
CA HIS A 15 15.44 7.30 -20.93
C HIS A 15 15.91 8.24 -19.82
N LEU A 16 15.69 9.52 -19.98
CA LEU A 16 16.08 10.58 -19.02
C LEU A 16 14.93 11.56 -18.88
N LEU A 17 14.69 12.01 -17.66
CA LEU A 17 13.77 13.10 -17.34
C LEU A 17 14.53 14.24 -16.67
N ALA A 18 14.24 15.46 -17.07
CA ALA A 18 14.67 16.67 -16.38
C ALA A 18 13.48 17.63 -16.25
N HIS A 19 13.46 18.39 -15.17
CA HIS A 19 12.40 19.36 -14.92
C HIS A 19 12.94 20.77 -15.16
N ALA A 20 12.15 21.60 -15.84
CA ALA A 20 12.36 23.03 -15.88
C ALA A 20 11.54 23.66 -14.75
N ILE A 21 12.20 24.20 -13.73
CA ILE A 21 11.55 24.81 -12.57
C ILE A 21 11.69 26.33 -12.70
N THR A 22 10.56 27.02 -12.75
CA THR A 22 10.50 28.48 -12.71
C THR A 22 9.96 28.89 -11.34
N LEU A 23 10.74 29.65 -10.59
CA LEU A 23 10.32 30.21 -9.31
C LEU A 23 9.75 31.60 -9.53
N ALA A 24 8.54 31.84 -9.01
CA ALA A 24 8.01 33.19 -8.88
C ALA A 24 8.51 33.78 -7.55
N PRO A 25 9.04 35.02 -7.53
CA PRO A 25 9.45 35.66 -6.29
C PRO A 25 8.23 35.95 -5.41
N PRO A 26 8.39 35.92 -4.07
CA PRO A 26 7.29 36.10 -3.11
C PRO A 26 6.59 37.46 -3.19
N ASP A 27 7.23 38.44 -3.75
CA ASP A 27 6.75 39.83 -3.92
C ASP A 27 5.90 40.07 -5.17
N GLY A 28 5.55 38.99 -5.91
CA GLY A 28 4.72 39.08 -7.13
C GLY A 28 5.44 39.60 -8.36
N GLY A 29 6.76 39.65 -8.36
CA GLY A 29 7.58 39.91 -9.55
C GLY A 29 7.34 38.81 -10.61
N GLY A 30 7.64 39.14 -11.87
CA GLY A 30 7.50 38.17 -12.99
C GLY A 30 8.33 36.90 -12.76
N PRO A 31 7.97 35.78 -13.38
CA PRO A 31 8.68 34.53 -13.22
C PRO A 31 10.14 34.68 -13.67
N GLY A 32 11.06 34.17 -12.86
CA GLY A 32 12.49 34.12 -13.19
C GLY A 32 12.75 33.17 -14.38
N ALA A 33 13.98 33.16 -14.87
CA ALA A 33 14.39 32.19 -15.87
C ALA A 33 14.26 30.75 -15.32
N PRO A 34 13.79 29.78 -16.13
CA PRO A 34 13.70 28.39 -15.67
C PRO A 34 15.08 27.81 -15.39
N GLY A 35 15.24 27.26 -14.20
CA GLY A 35 16.38 26.39 -13.86
C GLY A 35 16.08 24.96 -14.29
N LEU A 36 17.04 24.31 -14.94
CA LEU A 36 16.92 22.86 -15.24
C LEU A 36 17.46 22.04 -14.08
N THR A 37 16.72 21.02 -13.67
CA THR A 37 17.26 20.00 -12.78
C THR A 37 18.26 19.11 -13.51
N ASN A 38 19.12 18.42 -12.77
CA ASN A 38 19.94 17.37 -13.38
C ASN A 38 19.03 16.30 -13.97
N PRO A 39 19.36 15.78 -15.18
CA PRO A 39 18.62 14.67 -15.76
C PRO A 39 18.66 13.45 -14.85
N VAL A 40 17.49 12.85 -14.63
CA VAL A 40 17.34 11.61 -13.85
C VAL A 40 17.04 10.47 -14.82
N PRO A 41 17.76 9.35 -14.76
CA PRO A 41 17.47 8.20 -15.61
C PRO A 41 16.09 7.62 -15.23
N VAL A 42 15.28 7.39 -16.25
CA VAL A 42 14.03 6.65 -16.07
C VAL A 42 14.37 5.18 -15.91
N GLY A 43 14.02 4.62 -14.77
CA GLY A 43 14.37 3.24 -14.43
C GLY A 43 13.65 2.24 -15.34
N CYS A 44 14.44 1.38 -16.00
CA CYS A 44 13.95 0.27 -16.80
C CYS A 44 13.75 -1.01 -15.97
N LYS A 45 13.82 -0.94 -14.64
CA LYS A 45 13.65 -2.11 -13.79
C LYS A 45 12.19 -2.55 -13.83
N LYS A 46 11.95 -3.80 -14.20
CA LYS A 46 10.62 -4.39 -14.14
C LYS A 46 10.11 -4.38 -12.70
N PRO A 47 8.81 -4.11 -12.46
CA PRO A 47 8.21 -4.20 -11.14
C PRO A 47 8.34 -5.63 -10.59
N ALA A 48 8.27 -5.78 -9.27
CA ALA A 48 8.14 -7.08 -8.65
C ALA A 48 6.82 -7.72 -9.06
N VAL A 49 6.85 -8.99 -9.46
CA VAL A 49 5.64 -9.78 -9.74
C VAL A 49 5.34 -10.62 -8.51
N LEU A 50 4.20 -10.41 -7.89
CA LEU A 50 3.84 -10.97 -6.60
C LEU A 50 2.51 -11.75 -6.68
N ARG A 51 2.26 -12.62 -5.71
CA ARG A 51 0.91 -13.09 -5.42
C ARG A 51 0.21 -12.13 -4.46
N PRO A 52 -1.13 -12.02 -4.54
CA PRO A 52 -1.87 -11.23 -3.56
C PRO A 52 -1.64 -11.74 -2.13
N PRO A 53 -1.44 -10.81 -1.16
CA PRO A 53 -1.23 -11.19 0.25
C PRO A 53 -2.51 -11.53 1.01
N LEU A 54 -3.66 -11.41 0.35
CA LEU A 54 -4.99 -11.59 0.90
C LEU A 54 -5.78 -12.60 0.08
N VAL A 55 -6.86 -13.12 0.67
CA VAL A 55 -7.81 -14.02 -0.02
C VAL A 55 -9.23 -13.53 0.18
N GLY A 56 -10.14 -14.00 -0.70
CA GLY A 56 -11.56 -13.65 -0.65
C GLY A 56 -11.88 -12.41 -1.49
N HIS A 57 -12.97 -11.76 -1.18
CA HIS A 57 -13.63 -10.74 -1.98
C HIS A 57 -13.74 -9.41 -1.24
N GLY A 58 -14.01 -8.34 -1.98
CA GLY A 58 -14.34 -7.05 -1.41
C GLY A 58 -13.14 -6.26 -0.87
N TRP A 59 -11.93 -6.51 -1.32
CA TRP A 59 -10.75 -5.78 -0.86
C TRP A 59 -10.62 -4.43 -1.59
N LEU A 60 -11.01 -3.36 -0.90
CA LEU A 60 -10.80 -1.98 -1.37
C LEU A 60 -9.33 -1.60 -1.25
N ALA A 61 -8.70 -1.27 -2.37
CA ALA A 61 -7.35 -0.73 -2.41
C ALA A 61 -7.39 0.79 -2.14
N ALA A 62 -7.54 1.17 -0.88
CA ALA A 62 -7.50 2.55 -0.44
C ALA A 62 -6.04 3.07 -0.43
N ALA A 63 -5.87 4.39 -0.49
CA ALA A 63 -4.57 5.07 -0.46
C ALA A 63 -3.52 4.52 -1.46
N GLY A 64 -3.95 3.72 -2.43
CA GLY A 64 -3.07 3.09 -3.42
C GLY A 64 -2.51 4.07 -4.45
N CYS A 65 -1.57 3.58 -5.24
CA CYS A 65 -0.95 4.31 -6.34
C CYS A 65 -1.98 4.60 -7.47
N CYS A 66 -1.86 5.57 -8.30
CA CYS A 66 -0.75 6.53 -8.40
C CYS A 66 -1.35 7.91 -8.63
N THR A 67 -1.67 8.62 -7.61
CA THR A 67 -2.10 10.00 -7.68
C THR A 67 -1.19 10.85 -6.79
N PRO A 68 -0.74 12.02 -7.28
CA PRO A 68 0.10 12.90 -6.49
C PRO A 68 -0.60 13.48 -5.25
N LEU A 69 -1.93 13.39 -5.17
CA LEU A 69 -2.75 13.87 -4.05
C LEU A 69 -3.13 12.76 -3.05
N GLY A 70 -2.43 11.64 -3.06
CA GLY A 70 -2.70 10.52 -2.15
C GLY A 70 -1.88 10.58 -0.87
N TYR A 71 -2.46 10.12 0.25
CA TYR A 71 -1.79 10.09 1.56
C TYR A 71 -0.36 9.53 1.49
N HIS A 72 -0.17 8.38 0.84
CA HIS A 72 1.15 7.76 0.68
C HIS A 72 2.12 8.56 -0.22
N TRP A 73 1.64 9.50 -1.02
CA TRP A 73 2.45 10.32 -1.92
C TRP A 73 2.84 11.67 -1.35
N GLU A 74 1.95 12.33 -0.63
CA GLU A 74 2.18 13.68 -0.10
C GLU A 74 2.57 13.68 1.36
N GLU A 75 1.83 12.95 2.19
CA GLU A 75 1.99 13.00 3.64
C GLU A 75 3.04 12.02 4.17
N ALA A 76 3.28 10.93 3.44
CA ALA A 76 4.25 9.91 3.84
C ALA A 76 5.69 10.19 3.36
N ILE A 77 5.97 11.38 2.83
CA ILE A 77 7.34 11.79 2.53
C ILE A 77 7.93 12.49 3.74
N VAL A 78 8.94 11.86 4.29
CA VAL A 78 9.59 12.33 5.52
C VAL A 78 11.07 12.61 5.30
N PRO A 79 11.63 13.65 5.95
CA PRO A 79 13.07 13.91 5.94
C PRO A 79 13.77 12.98 6.93
N ILE A 80 14.54 12.03 6.43
CA ILE A 80 15.35 11.11 7.24
C ILE A 80 16.81 11.25 6.80
N ASN A 81 17.72 11.47 7.75
CA ASN A 81 19.16 11.60 7.50
C ASN A 81 19.52 12.62 6.41
N GLY A 82 18.74 13.72 6.31
CA GLY A 82 18.97 14.79 5.34
C GLY A 82 18.50 14.49 3.92
N ALA A 83 17.82 13.37 3.69
CA ALA A 83 17.17 13.02 2.43
C ALA A 83 15.65 12.92 2.60
N LEU A 84 14.91 13.25 1.56
CA LEU A 84 13.47 12.99 1.52
C LEU A 84 13.25 11.53 1.16
N GLN A 85 12.60 10.79 2.05
CA GLN A 85 12.24 9.39 1.87
C GLN A 85 10.74 9.26 1.58
N GLY A 86 10.40 8.51 0.55
CA GLY A 86 9.04 8.21 0.13
C GLY A 86 8.80 6.70 0.16
N SER A 87 8.94 6.07 1.33
CA SER A 87 8.86 4.61 1.48
C SER A 87 7.50 4.05 1.09
N GLU A 88 6.44 4.83 1.24
CA GLU A 88 5.05 4.40 1.01
C GLU A 88 4.52 4.76 -0.39
N GLN A 89 5.34 5.34 -1.29
CA GLN A 89 4.86 5.87 -2.58
C GLN A 89 4.04 4.89 -3.44
N PHE A 90 4.27 3.59 -3.31
CA PHE A 90 3.50 2.55 -4.01
C PHE A 90 2.78 1.62 -3.02
N ALA A 91 2.60 2.05 -1.79
CA ALA A 91 1.86 1.28 -0.80
C ALA A 91 0.36 1.23 -1.12
N VAL A 92 -0.30 0.23 -0.59
CA VAL A 92 -1.75 0.04 -0.68
C VAL A 92 -2.28 -0.35 0.69
N ASP A 93 -3.31 0.36 1.14
CA ASP A 93 -4.09 0.01 2.31
C ASP A 93 -5.32 -0.79 1.90
N TYR A 94 -5.41 -2.03 2.36
CA TYR A 94 -6.51 -2.92 2.03
C TYR A 94 -7.54 -2.98 3.13
N LEU A 95 -8.69 -2.32 2.91
CA LEU A 95 -9.89 -2.50 3.72
C LEU A 95 -10.80 -3.55 3.10
N GLN A 96 -11.41 -4.40 3.90
CA GLN A 96 -12.41 -5.33 3.38
C GLN A 96 -13.81 -4.73 3.44
N ILE A 97 -14.51 -4.79 2.31
CA ILE A 97 -15.91 -4.40 2.15
C ILE A 97 -16.74 -5.69 2.15
N GLY A 98 -17.72 -5.76 3.04
CA GLY A 98 -18.58 -6.92 3.20
C GLY A 98 -19.73 -6.98 2.19
N PRO A 99 -20.60 -8.00 2.32
CA PRO A 99 -21.70 -8.25 1.38
C PRO A 99 -22.70 -7.10 1.25
N ASN A 100 -22.81 -6.27 2.28
CA ASN A 100 -23.67 -5.07 2.31
C ASN A 100 -22.97 -3.81 1.78
N ASN A 101 -21.80 -3.96 1.15
CA ASN A 101 -20.93 -2.88 0.66
C ASN A 101 -20.44 -1.92 1.76
N THR A 102 -20.41 -2.31 3.02
CA THR A 102 -19.84 -1.52 4.12
C THR A 102 -18.51 -2.12 4.57
N CYS A 103 -17.64 -1.32 5.17
CA CYS A 103 -16.39 -1.78 5.80
C CYS A 103 -16.64 -2.59 7.09
N CYS A 104 -17.82 -2.46 7.69
CA CYS A 104 -18.14 -3.07 8.99
C CYS A 104 -19.61 -3.49 9.09
N ASN A 105 -19.89 -4.37 10.06
CA ASN A 105 -21.22 -4.83 10.43
C ASN A 105 -21.40 -4.66 11.94
N GLY A 106 -21.61 -3.42 12.37
CA GLY A 106 -21.76 -3.05 13.78
C GLY A 106 -21.08 -1.69 14.08
N PRO A 107 -20.83 -1.39 15.36
CA PRO A 107 -20.18 -0.14 15.74
C PRO A 107 -18.79 -0.01 15.11
N ILE A 108 -18.54 1.10 14.41
CA ILE A 108 -17.24 1.37 13.77
C ILE A 108 -16.09 1.47 14.78
N THR A 109 -16.38 1.73 16.05
CA THR A 109 -15.37 1.80 17.13
C THR A 109 -14.90 0.43 17.62
N ALA A 110 -15.58 -0.66 17.25
CA ALA A 110 -15.26 -2.01 17.67
C ALA A 110 -14.49 -2.78 16.59
N LEU A 111 -13.30 -3.26 16.89
CA LEU A 111 -12.45 -4.03 15.98
C LEU A 111 -13.19 -5.19 15.29
N THR A 112 -13.95 -5.96 16.06
CA THR A 112 -14.67 -7.14 15.57
C THR A 112 -15.85 -6.83 14.65
N SER A 113 -16.22 -5.58 14.50
CA SER A 113 -17.22 -5.13 13.54
C SER A 113 -16.67 -5.04 12.12
N TRP A 114 -15.35 -4.88 11.96
CA TRP A 114 -14.68 -4.69 10.68
C TRP A 114 -14.48 -6.02 9.96
N TRP A 115 -14.94 -6.12 8.71
CA TRP A 115 -14.88 -7.35 7.93
C TRP A 115 -13.45 -7.87 7.75
N GLY A 116 -12.50 -6.96 7.52
CA GLY A 116 -11.09 -7.31 7.33
C GLY A 116 -10.38 -7.76 8.60
N TYR A 117 -10.86 -7.38 9.77
CA TYR A 117 -10.18 -7.70 11.02
C TYR A 117 -10.02 -9.21 11.24
N ASN A 118 -8.80 -9.63 11.61
CA ASN A 118 -8.45 -11.03 11.85
C ASN A 118 -8.45 -11.94 10.60
N THR A 119 -8.56 -11.39 9.37
CA THR A 119 -8.40 -12.19 8.15
C THR A 119 -6.93 -12.59 7.94
N PRO A 120 -6.65 -13.76 7.34
CA PRO A 120 -5.28 -14.20 7.08
C PRO A 120 -4.51 -13.24 6.17
N VAL A 121 -3.23 -13.02 6.49
CA VAL A 121 -2.25 -12.35 5.64
C VAL A 121 -1.20 -13.37 5.23
N LEU A 122 -0.94 -13.45 3.92
CA LEU A 122 -0.11 -14.46 3.29
C LEU A 122 1.16 -13.83 2.70
N ALA A 123 2.27 -14.58 2.72
CA ALA A 123 3.47 -14.19 2.01
C ALA A 123 3.20 -14.07 0.51
N ALA A 124 3.68 -12.97 -0.11
CA ALA A 124 3.37 -12.64 -1.50
C ALA A 124 4.40 -13.17 -2.50
N ALA A 125 5.57 -13.63 -2.03
CA ALA A 125 6.68 -14.06 -2.87
C ALA A 125 7.46 -15.22 -2.21
N PRO A 126 8.37 -15.89 -2.94
CA PRO A 126 9.44 -16.66 -2.32
C PRO A 126 10.46 -15.70 -1.70
N GLY A 127 10.74 -15.84 -0.40
CA GLY A 127 11.65 -14.90 0.26
C GLY A 127 12.15 -15.39 1.62
N VAL A 128 12.71 -14.46 2.36
CA VAL A 128 13.19 -14.67 3.73
C VAL A 128 12.65 -13.56 4.62
N ALA A 129 12.02 -13.88 5.73
CA ALA A 129 11.64 -12.88 6.72
C ALA A 129 12.90 -12.25 7.33
N VAL A 130 13.04 -10.92 7.21
CA VAL A 130 14.19 -10.18 7.74
C VAL A 130 13.84 -9.34 8.95
N THR A 131 12.62 -8.83 9.02
CA THR A 131 12.08 -8.13 10.18
C THR A 131 10.76 -8.79 10.58
N VAL A 132 10.62 -9.07 11.85
CA VAL A 132 9.38 -9.59 12.43
C VAL A 132 9.18 -8.91 13.78
N GLU A 133 8.13 -8.14 13.90
CA GLU A 133 7.73 -7.48 15.14
C GLU A 133 6.27 -7.80 15.45
N ASP A 134 6.01 -8.24 16.68
CA ASP A 134 4.70 -8.62 17.17
C ASP A 134 4.53 -8.19 18.63
N GLY A 135 3.29 -8.24 19.11
CA GLY A 135 2.94 -7.93 20.50
C GLY A 135 2.52 -6.50 20.78
N ARG A 136 2.55 -5.61 19.79
CA ARG A 136 1.96 -4.26 19.93
C ARG A 136 0.44 -4.37 19.94
N PRO A 137 -0.26 -3.71 20.88
CA PRO A 137 -1.72 -3.78 20.94
C PRO A 137 -2.37 -3.15 19.70
N ASP A 138 -3.56 -3.64 19.34
CA ASP A 138 -4.42 -2.94 18.41
C ASP A 138 -4.92 -1.62 19.01
N GLN A 139 -5.04 -0.58 18.19
CA GLN A 139 -5.64 0.70 18.58
C GLN A 139 -7.14 0.51 18.89
N GLN A 140 -7.53 0.88 20.10
CA GLN A 140 -8.90 0.77 20.56
C GLN A 140 -9.30 1.99 21.44
N PRO A 141 -10.51 2.53 21.26
CA PRO A 141 -11.47 2.22 20.20
C PRO A 141 -10.91 2.53 18.80
N VAL A 142 -11.45 1.87 17.77
CA VAL A 142 -11.07 2.16 16.36
C VAL A 142 -11.31 3.65 16.07
N GLY A 143 -10.39 4.25 15.32
CA GLY A 143 -10.39 5.70 15.06
C GLY A 143 -9.57 6.52 16.07
N THR A 144 -9.00 5.89 17.10
CA THR A 144 -8.01 6.55 17.96
C THR A 144 -6.61 6.21 17.47
N VAL A 145 -5.75 7.22 17.43
CA VAL A 145 -4.32 7.04 17.14
C VAL A 145 -3.56 7.50 18.36
N SER A 146 -2.75 6.62 18.94
CA SER A 146 -1.92 6.97 20.10
C SER A 146 -0.70 7.76 19.65
N PRO A 147 -0.42 8.94 20.23
CA PRO A 147 0.80 9.69 19.90
C PRO A 147 2.06 8.88 20.22
N GLY A 148 3.02 8.87 19.31
CA GLY A 148 4.30 8.21 19.50
C GLY A 148 4.29 6.71 19.21
N ASP A 149 3.21 6.18 18.66
CA ASP A 149 3.21 4.80 18.18
C ASP A 149 4.18 4.61 17.02
N ASP A 150 4.75 3.41 16.97
CA ASP A 150 5.58 2.95 15.87
C ASP A 150 4.70 2.78 14.63
N GLY A 151 4.85 3.67 13.66
CA GLY A 151 3.99 3.79 12.49
C GLY A 151 3.45 2.47 11.94
N PRO A 152 4.29 1.48 11.54
CA PRO A 152 3.83 0.22 10.96
C PRO A 152 3.26 -0.80 11.97
N GLY A 153 3.36 -0.59 13.27
CA GLY A 153 2.86 -1.54 14.28
C GLY A 153 3.49 -2.93 14.17
N ASN A 154 2.68 -3.98 14.41
CA ASN A 154 3.11 -5.36 14.19
C ASN A 154 3.32 -5.59 12.69
N ARG A 155 4.46 -6.17 12.33
CA ARG A 155 4.89 -6.24 10.93
C ARG A 155 5.77 -7.42 10.61
N VAL A 156 5.74 -7.80 9.36
CA VAL A 156 6.72 -8.69 8.73
C VAL A 156 7.33 -7.96 7.54
N VAL A 157 8.66 -8.03 7.39
CA VAL A 157 9.36 -7.62 6.18
C VAL A 157 10.03 -8.85 5.58
N GLU A 158 9.75 -9.09 4.31
CA GLU A 158 10.24 -10.22 3.52
C GLU A 158 11.25 -9.75 2.49
N ASP A 159 12.49 -10.25 2.53
CA ASP A 159 13.48 -10.06 1.47
C ASP A 159 13.16 -11.03 0.32
N ILE A 160 12.77 -10.48 -0.82
CA ILE A 160 12.46 -11.24 -2.04
C ILE A 160 13.62 -11.22 -3.06
N GLY A 161 14.80 -10.76 -2.63
CA GLY A 161 15.99 -10.68 -3.45
C GLY A 161 16.06 -9.45 -4.35
N SER A 162 17.22 -9.28 -4.99
CA SER A 162 17.48 -8.17 -5.91
C SER A 162 17.30 -6.77 -5.30
N GLY A 163 17.53 -6.63 -3.99
CA GLY A 163 17.34 -5.37 -3.27
C GLY A 163 15.87 -4.95 -3.19
N ARG A 164 14.96 -5.91 -3.05
CA ARG A 164 13.52 -5.67 -2.92
C ARG A 164 12.99 -6.36 -1.67
N TYR A 165 12.16 -5.64 -0.95
CA TYR A 165 11.57 -6.07 0.30
C TYR A 165 10.06 -5.86 0.24
N VAL A 166 9.31 -6.84 0.72
CA VAL A 166 7.83 -6.72 0.86
C VAL A 166 7.52 -6.45 2.31
N GLY A 167 6.77 -5.39 2.56
CA GLY A 167 6.29 -4.99 3.89
C GLY A 167 4.82 -5.32 4.08
N TYR A 168 4.51 -5.91 5.23
CA TYR A 168 3.15 -6.22 5.71
C TYR A 168 3.01 -5.61 7.09
N ALA A 169 2.13 -4.63 7.26
CA ALA A 169 2.02 -3.86 8.49
C ALA A 169 0.60 -3.85 9.08
N HIS A 170 0.49 -3.29 10.28
CA HIS A 170 -0.72 -3.22 11.11
C HIS A 170 -1.29 -4.58 11.47
N LEU A 171 -0.44 -5.61 11.58
CA LEU A 171 -0.89 -6.96 11.89
C LEU A 171 -1.46 -7.05 13.30
N LYS A 172 -2.40 -7.98 13.48
CA LYS A 172 -3.03 -8.26 14.75
C LYS A 172 -2.02 -8.81 15.76
N PRO A 173 -2.00 -8.29 17.00
CA PRO A 173 -1.09 -8.79 18.03
C PRO A 173 -1.23 -10.29 18.28
N GLY A 174 -0.10 -10.99 18.37
CA GLY A 174 -0.03 -12.42 18.62
C GLY A 174 -0.49 -13.29 17.43
N SER A 175 -0.64 -12.70 16.25
CA SER A 175 -1.12 -13.44 15.08
C SER A 175 -0.02 -13.97 14.17
N ILE A 176 1.20 -13.48 14.33
CA ILE A 176 2.35 -13.95 13.56
C ILE A 176 2.74 -15.34 14.05
N PRO A 177 2.73 -16.39 13.19
CA PRO A 177 3.09 -17.72 13.63
C PRO A 177 4.54 -17.78 14.17
N ALA A 178 4.80 -18.53 15.24
CA ALA A 178 6.11 -18.59 15.90
C ALA A 178 7.26 -19.06 14.97
N TRP A 179 6.96 -19.75 13.88
CA TRP A 179 7.96 -20.14 12.90
C TRP A 179 8.37 -18.98 11.97
N VAL A 180 7.52 -17.94 11.82
CA VAL A 180 7.84 -16.71 11.10
C VAL A 180 8.74 -15.85 11.98
N ARG A 181 10.03 -15.91 11.74
CA ARG A 181 11.07 -15.21 12.51
C ARG A 181 12.18 -14.76 11.55
N PRO A 182 13.02 -13.81 11.93
CA PRO A 182 14.16 -13.42 11.10
C PRO A 182 14.98 -14.65 10.68
N GLY A 183 15.24 -14.77 9.36
CA GLY A 183 15.87 -15.92 8.73
C GLY A 183 14.93 -17.03 8.26
N ALA A 184 13.64 -17.00 8.61
CA ALA A 184 12.66 -17.97 8.12
C ALA A 184 12.43 -17.83 6.61
N ARG A 185 12.45 -18.95 5.89
CA ARG A 185 12.09 -19.00 4.47
C ARG A 185 10.58 -18.97 4.31
N LEU A 186 10.10 -18.06 3.48
CA LEU A 186 8.70 -17.91 3.14
C LEU A 186 8.43 -18.41 1.72
N ARG A 187 7.23 -18.95 1.52
CA ARG A 187 6.69 -19.33 0.22
C ARG A 187 5.39 -18.56 -0.03
N PRO A 188 5.09 -18.19 -1.28
CA PRO A 188 3.82 -17.55 -1.58
C PRO A 188 2.63 -18.38 -1.06
N GLY A 189 1.78 -17.75 -0.26
CA GLY A 189 0.64 -18.40 0.38
C GLY A 189 0.88 -18.91 1.80
N ASP A 190 2.10 -18.84 2.32
CA ASP A 190 2.37 -19.14 3.73
C ASP A 190 1.67 -18.09 4.63
N LEU A 191 0.98 -18.55 5.68
CA LEU A 191 0.38 -17.64 6.67
C LEU A 191 1.49 -16.94 7.46
N ILE A 192 1.50 -15.61 7.40
CA ILE A 192 2.50 -14.78 8.10
C ILE A 192 1.92 -13.89 9.19
N GLY A 193 0.60 -13.77 9.27
CA GLY A 193 -0.10 -12.99 10.28
C GLY A 193 -1.58 -12.84 9.94
N ARG A 194 -2.23 -11.92 10.63
CA ARG A 194 -3.64 -11.58 10.38
C ARG A 194 -3.79 -10.06 10.40
N VAL A 195 -4.74 -9.57 9.62
CA VAL A 195 -5.11 -8.14 9.60
C VAL A 195 -5.50 -7.69 11.02
N GLY A 196 -4.88 -6.63 11.47
CA GLY A 196 -5.11 -6.01 12.77
C GLY A 196 -5.34 -4.51 12.67
N ASN A 197 -5.02 -3.81 13.74
CA ASN A 197 -5.14 -2.36 13.88
C ASN A 197 -4.02 -1.82 14.78
N SER A 198 -2.81 -2.37 14.69
CA SER A 198 -1.68 -1.98 15.52
C SER A 198 -0.85 -0.88 14.87
N GLY A 199 -0.22 -0.02 15.66
CA GLY A 199 0.58 1.11 15.18
C GLY A 199 -0.25 2.34 14.81
N ASN A 200 0.27 3.18 13.92
CA ASN A 200 -0.43 4.39 13.46
C ASN A 200 -1.48 4.04 12.39
N THR A 201 -2.68 3.74 12.83
CA THR A 201 -3.77 3.30 11.96
C THR A 201 -5.12 3.83 12.44
N GLN A 202 -6.00 4.16 11.51
CA GLN A 202 -7.35 4.67 11.79
C GLN A 202 -8.41 3.57 11.81
N ALA A 203 -8.15 2.43 11.15
CA ALA A 203 -9.10 1.32 11.04
C ALA A 203 -8.37 0.01 10.71
N PRO A 204 -8.96 -1.15 11.02
CA PRO A 204 -8.40 -2.44 10.65
C PRO A 204 -8.19 -2.58 9.14
N HIS A 205 -6.94 -2.68 8.72
CA HIS A 205 -6.54 -2.86 7.32
C HIS A 205 -5.19 -3.58 7.22
N LEU A 206 -4.83 -4.03 6.03
CA LEU A 206 -3.46 -4.43 5.71
C LEU A 206 -2.78 -3.30 4.94
N HIS A 207 -1.74 -2.72 5.51
CA HIS A 207 -0.80 -1.90 4.76
C HIS A 207 0.22 -2.82 4.07
N PHE A 208 0.33 -2.71 2.75
CA PHE A 208 1.17 -3.55 1.91
C PHE A 208 2.01 -2.71 0.96
N GLN A 209 3.33 -2.93 0.95
CA GLN A 209 4.24 -2.19 0.07
C GLN A 209 5.43 -3.04 -0.38
N VAL A 210 6.10 -2.60 -1.46
CA VAL A 210 7.44 -3.06 -1.85
C VAL A 210 8.41 -1.90 -1.72
N MET A 211 9.60 -2.15 -1.20
CA MET A 211 10.60 -1.12 -0.92
C MET A 211 12.01 -1.61 -1.25
N ASP A 212 12.97 -0.69 -1.35
CA ASP A 212 14.37 -0.96 -1.69
C ASP A 212 15.27 -1.22 -0.48
N ALA A 213 14.74 -1.10 0.73
CA ALA A 213 15.42 -1.41 1.99
C ALA A 213 14.46 -2.04 2.99
N PRO A 214 14.92 -2.80 4.00
CA PRO A 214 14.06 -3.48 4.98
C PRO A 214 13.52 -2.55 6.09
N SER A 215 13.18 -1.33 5.75
CA SER A 215 12.71 -0.30 6.69
C SER A 215 11.51 0.44 6.12
N PHE A 216 10.42 0.54 6.87
CA PHE A 216 9.26 1.33 6.49
C PHE A 216 9.53 2.84 6.46
N PHE A 217 10.60 3.31 7.08
CA PHE A 217 10.92 4.73 7.16
C PHE A 217 12.08 5.14 6.26
N ASP A 218 13.13 4.31 6.20
CA ASP A 218 14.39 4.62 5.53
C ASP A 218 14.52 3.77 4.26
N ALA A 219 13.56 3.91 3.38
CA ALA A 219 13.48 3.20 2.12
C ALA A 219 12.77 4.06 1.06
N THR A 220 12.86 3.63 -0.19
CA THR A 220 12.06 4.14 -1.30
C THR A 220 11.02 3.10 -1.68
N GLY A 221 9.75 3.50 -1.79
CA GLY A 221 8.69 2.65 -2.29
C GLY A 221 8.94 2.26 -3.75
N LEU A 222 8.72 1.00 -4.06
CA LEU A 222 8.91 0.43 -5.40
C LEU A 222 7.58 -0.06 -5.97
N PRO A 223 7.36 0.13 -7.28
CA PRO A 223 6.17 -0.42 -7.93
C PRO A 223 6.20 -1.94 -7.94
N PHE A 224 5.03 -2.54 -7.82
CA PHE A 224 4.81 -3.98 -7.93
C PHE A 224 3.57 -4.28 -8.77
N VAL A 225 3.41 -5.52 -9.19
CA VAL A 225 2.22 -6.01 -9.88
C VAL A 225 1.84 -7.39 -9.33
N PHE A 226 0.55 -7.72 -9.36
CA PHE A 226 0.13 -9.08 -9.05
C PHE A 226 0.06 -9.95 -10.30
N GLU A 227 0.42 -11.24 -10.16
CA GLU A 227 0.28 -12.24 -11.21
C GLU A 227 -1.14 -12.24 -11.77
N ALA A 228 -2.13 -12.26 -10.88
CA ALA A 228 -3.54 -12.15 -11.22
C ALA A 228 -4.35 -11.61 -10.05
N GLN A 229 -5.39 -10.85 -10.35
CA GLN A 229 -6.37 -10.32 -9.42
C GLN A 229 -7.71 -10.12 -10.14
N LEU A 230 -8.82 -10.21 -9.42
CA LEU A 230 -10.14 -9.94 -9.95
C LEU A 230 -10.55 -8.51 -9.56
N LEU A 231 -10.64 -7.61 -10.52
CA LEU A 231 -11.30 -6.33 -10.27
C LEU A 231 -12.81 -6.57 -10.21
N GLU A 232 -13.43 -6.30 -9.06
CA GLU A 232 -14.87 -6.47 -8.81
C GLU A 232 -15.65 -5.18 -9.06
N GLY A 233 -14.97 -4.03 -9.02
CA GLY A 233 -15.52 -2.71 -9.25
C GLY A 233 -14.60 -1.61 -8.75
N ARG A 234 -15.13 -0.40 -8.73
CA ARG A 234 -14.44 0.81 -8.25
C ARG A 234 -15.39 1.69 -7.47
N VAL A 235 -14.81 2.50 -6.60
CA VAL A 235 -15.51 3.60 -5.92
C VAL A 235 -14.83 4.93 -6.29
N SER A 236 -15.53 6.05 -6.13
CA SER A 236 -14.91 7.37 -6.25
C SER A 236 -13.99 7.66 -5.05
N GLU A 237 -13.16 8.69 -5.15
CA GLU A 237 -12.29 9.13 -4.06
C GLU A 237 -13.09 9.49 -2.81
N ALA A 238 -14.12 10.31 -2.96
CA ALA A 238 -14.98 10.72 -1.85
C ALA A 238 -15.69 9.53 -1.17
N GLU A 239 -16.06 8.51 -1.94
CA GLU A 239 -16.64 7.28 -1.40
C GLU A 239 -15.62 6.43 -0.65
N ALA A 240 -14.40 6.32 -1.18
CA ALA A 240 -13.30 5.61 -0.51
C ALA A 240 -12.96 6.26 0.83
N GLU A 241 -12.89 7.60 0.91
CA GLU A 241 -12.71 8.35 2.16
C GLU A 241 -13.88 8.12 3.12
N GLY A 242 -15.12 8.06 2.61
CA GLY A 242 -16.33 7.76 3.38
C GLY A 242 -16.41 6.33 3.92
N SER A 243 -15.58 5.39 3.40
CA SER A 243 -15.63 3.98 3.79
C SER A 243 -15.43 3.77 5.29
N LEU A 244 -14.60 4.59 5.94
CA LEU A 244 -14.33 4.52 7.37
C LEU A 244 -15.52 4.90 8.26
N GLN A 245 -16.55 5.48 7.69
CA GLN A 245 -17.79 5.87 8.40
C GLN A 245 -18.84 4.75 8.46
N GLY A 246 -18.54 3.58 7.90
CA GLY A 246 -19.45 2.43 7.91
C GLY A 246 -20.66 2.59 6.97
N VAL A 247 -20.62 3.56 6.05
CA VAL A 247 -21.68 3.73 5.05
C VAL A 247 -21.50 2.74 3.89
N ALA A 248 -22.62 2.38 3.25
CA ALA A 248 -22.57 1.50 2.09
C ALA A 248 -21.98 2.22 0.86
N LEU A 249 -21.01 1.60 0.22
CA LEU A 249 -20.32 2.15 -0.95
C LEU A 249 -21.08 1.79 -2.24
N PRO A 250 -21.34 2.76 -3.12
CA PRO A 250 -21.88 2.51 -4.45
C PRO A 250 -20.78 2.02 -5.40
N ILE A 251 -20.53 0.71 -5.40
CA ILE A 251 -19.46 0.11 -6.20
C ILE A 251 -19.88 0.07 -7.67
N ASP A 252 -19.17 0.83 -8.52
CA ASP A 252 -19.31 0.74 -9.98
C ASP A 252 -18.57 -0.51 -10.49
N ARG A 253 -19.31 -1.43 -11.06
CA ARG A 253 -18.79 -2.70 -11.61
C ARG A 253 -18.44 -2.64 -13.09
N THR A 254 -18.48 -1.45 -13.70
CA THR A 254 -18.07 -1.26 -15.10
C THR A 254 -16.61 -1.66 -15.29
N GLY A 255 -16.38 -2.54 -16.25
CA GLY A 255 -15.05 -3.07 -16.51
C GLY A 255 -14.52 -4.06 -15.47
N ALA A 256 -15.38 -4.63 -14.62
CA ALA A 256 -14.98 -5.75 -13.74
C ALA A 256 -14.39 -6.92 -14.56
N GLY A 257 -13.50 -7.68 -13.95
CA GLY A 257 -12.85 -8.82 -14.60
C GLY A 257 -11.42 -9.05 -14.14
N VAL A 258 -10.82 -10.13 -14.63
CA VAL A 258 -9.46 -10.52 -14.27
C VAL A 258 -8.44 -9.50 -14.81
N ARG A 259 -7.47 -9.16 -13.98
CA ARG A 259 -6.30 -8.34 -14.32
C ARG A 259 -5.04 -9.17 -14.06
N ARG A 260 -4.10 -9.13 -15.00
CA ARG A 260 -2.81 -9.85 -14.87
C ARG A 260 -1.67 -8.88 -15.08
N GLY A 261 -0.59 -9.03 -14.25
CA GLY A 261 0.59 -8.18 -14.35
C GLY A 261 0.28 -6.69 -14.14
N GLN A 262 -0.69 -6.37 -13.31
CA GLN A 262 -1.10 -5.00 -13.01
C GLN A 262 -1.02 -4.72 -11.52
N MET A 263 -0.65 -3.49 -11.18
CA MET A 263 -0.76 -2.98 -9.82
C MET A 263 -2.24 -2.78 -9.46
N PRO A 264 -2.65 -3.00 -8.22
CA PRO A 264 -3.99 -2.65 -7.76
C PRO A 264 -4.23 -1.15 -7.97
N ALA A 265 -5.26 -0.84 -8.74
CA ALA A 265 -5.62 0.56 -8.97
C ALA A 265 -6.26 1.15 -7.70
N ARG A 266 -5.89 2.39 -7.37
CA ARG A 266 -6.50 3.15 -6.28
C ARG A 266 -8.03 3.12 -6.38
N ASN A 267 -8.67 2.93 -5.25
CA ASN A 267 -10.14 2.84 -5.11
C ASN A 267 -10.79 1.69 -5.90
N GLY A 268 -9.99 0.75 -6.38
CA GLY A 268 -10.49 -0.52 -6.89
C GLY A 268 -10.91 -1.46 -5.77
N VAL A 269 -11.99 -2.19 -5.99
CA VAL A 269 -12.42 -3.30 -5.12
C VAL A 269 -12.02 -4.60 -5.79
N PHE A 270 -11.25 -5.44 -5.07
CA PHE A 270 -10.63 -6.62 -5.64
C PHE A 270 -11.07 -7.90 -4.93
N GLY A 271 -11.13 -8.97 -5.71
CA GLY A 271 -11.18 -10.34 -5.24
C GLY A 271 -9.81 -11.01 -5.45
N TYR A 272 -9.35 -11.72 -4.42
CA TYR A 272 -8.11 -12.48 -4.43
C TYR A 272 -8.42 -13.94 -4.22
N ASN A 273 -8.21 -14.76 -5.27
CA ASN A 273 -8.44 -16.18 -5.21
C ASN A 273 -7.15 -16.90 -5.62
N LEU A 274 -6.70 -17.84 -4.81
CA LEU A 274 -5.51 -18.65 -5.09
C LEU A 274 -5.58 -19.39 -6.43
N SER A 275 -6.79 -19.70 -6.94
CA SER A 275 -6.98 -20.35 -8.24
C SER A 275 -6.71 -19.45 -9.46
N LEU A 276 -6.65 -18.14 -9.29
CA LEU A 276 -6.37 -17.22 -10.41
C LEU A 276 -4.87 -17.17 -10.78
N SER A 277 -4.01 -17.71 -9.94
CA SER A 277 -2.55 -17.72 -10.08
C SER A 277 -2.01 -19.00 -10.73
N GLN A 278 -2.88 -19.87 -11.25
CA GLN A 278 -2.51 -21.10 -11.97
C GLN A 278 -2.59 -20.93 -13.48
#